data_4840619fcf2899c8d2ede59eef412fd0
#
_entry.id   4840619fcf2899c8d2ede59eef412fd0
#
_cell.length_a   1.000
_cell.length_b   1.000
_cell.length_c   1.000
_cell.angle_alpha   90.00
_cell.angle_beta   90.00
_cell.angle_gamma   90.00
#
_symmetry.space_group_name_H-M   'P 1'
#
loop_
_entity.id
_entity.type
_entity.pdbx_description
1 polymer ?
#
loop_
_entity_poly.entity_id
_entity_poly.type
_entity_poly.pdbx_seq_one_letter_code
_entity_poly.pdbx_strand_id
1 'polypeptide(L)'
;MIKKLLKIDKKLLVVMALLGGVFLSLVTVKTMAYTDSPGFCQNCHTMQSVYTSFMDSTHAKLSCNDCHLPHENIAKKLFFKGRAGMTHVYYNSLGTEDIPDVIHAADRTMKVINENCISCHKSTITNVSHDAKDSCVSCHKTVPHGKGFKDDHYKEPPKSGELLEKKGGF
;
A
#
# COMPACT_ATOMS: atom_id res chain seq x y z
N MET A 1 27.83 17.24 -31.42
CA MET A 1 27.50 15.94 -30.75
C MET A 1 26.56 15.08 -31.60
N ILE A 2 25.48 15.57 -32.12
CA ILE A 2 24.45 14.82 -32.91
C ILE A 2 25.04 14.09 -34.13
N LYS A 3 25.98 14.72 -34.87
CA LYS A 3 26.62 14.10 -36.08
C LYS A 3 27.51 12.89 -35.78
N LYS A 4 27.95 12.69 -34.53
CA LYS A 4 28.72 11.50 -34.10
C LYS A 4 27.80 10.31 -33.77
N LEU A 5 26.58 10.58 -33.28
CA LEU A 5 25.55 9.56 -33.03
C LEU A 5 25.01 8.91 -34.34
N LEU A 6 25.03 9.66 -35.46
CA LEU A 6 24.59 9.16 -36.78
C LEU A 6 25.57 8.15 -37.42
N LYS A 7 26.76 7.92 -36.84
CA LYS A 7 27.75 6.94 -37.32
C LYS A 7 27.72 5.61 -36.57
N ILE A 8 26.83 5.46 -35.56
CA ILE A 8 26.67 4.20 -34.84
C ILE A 8 26.01 3.18 -35.76
N ASP A 9 26.55 1.97 -35.85
CA ASP A 9 25.94 0.87 -36.55
C ASP A 9 24.51 0.65 -36.01
N LYS A 10 23.54 0.63 -36.93
CA LYS A 10 22.12 0.46 -36.60
C LYS A 10 21.89 -0.80 -35.78
N LYS A 11 22.65 -1.87 -36.04
CA LYS A 11 22.57 -3.12 -35.26
C LYS A 11 23.02 -2.89 -33.80
N LEU A 12 24.11 -2.16 -33.59
CA LEU A 12 24.59 -1.82 -32.26
C LEU A 12 23.57 -0.97 -31.49
N LEU A 13 22.96 0.00 -32.18
CA LEU A 13 21.94 0.85 -31.59
C LEU A 13 20.69 0.05 -31.16
N VAL A 14 20.25 -0.89 -31.98
CA VAL A 14 19.13 -1.80 -31.63
C VAL A 14 19.48 -2.67 -30.42
N VAL A 15 20.69 -3.25 -30.40
CA VAL A 15 21.15 -4.07 -29.26
C VAL A 15 21.20 -3.24 -27.98
N MET A 16 21.75 -2.04 -28.03
CA MET A 16 21.80 -1.15 -26.86
C MET A 16 20.39 -0.75 -26.38
N ALA A 17 19.48 -0.47 -27.30
CA ALA A 17 18.10 -0.16 -26.96
C ALA A 17 17.38 -1.34 -26.29
N LEU A 18 17.58 -2.56 -26.79
CA LEU A 18 17.05 -3.78 -26.19
C LEU A 18 17.62 -4.03 -24.79
N LEU A 19 18.95 -3.94 -24.64
CA LEU A 19 19.60 -4.11 -23.34
C LEU A 19 19.15 -3.04 -22.35
N GLY A 20 19.08 -1.79 -22.81
CA GLY A 20 18.55 -0.68 -22.00
C GLY A 20 17.11 -0.89 -21.58
N GLY A 21 16.26 -1.37 -22.48
CA GLY A 21 14.86 -1.71 -22.18
C GLY A 21 14.73 -2.84 -21.16
N VAL A 22 15.50 -3.91 -21.30
CA VAL A 22 15.55 -5.01 -20.34
C VAL A 22 16.03 -4.52 -18.96
N PHE A 23 17.11 -3.76 -18.93
CA PHE A 23 17.65 -3.19 -17.70
C PHE A 23 16.62 -2.30 -16.99
N LEU A 24 15.99 -1.39 -17.72
CA LEU A 24 14.96 -0.50 -17.18
C LEU A 24 13.78 -1.28 -16.62
N SER A 25 13.34 -2.33 -17.34
CA SER A 25 12.26 -3.21 -16.89
C SER A 25 12.60 -3.91 -15.58
N LEU A 26 13.82 -4.46 -15.47
CA LEU A 26 14.28 -5.12 -14.25
C LEU A 26 14.35 -4.15 -13.06
N VAL A 27 14.89 -2.94 -13.28
CA VAL A 27 14.94 -1.89 -12.25
C VAL A 27 13.52 -1.52 -11.81
N THR A 28 12.60 -1.33 -12.74
CA THR A 28 11.21 -1.01 -12.43
C THR A 28 10.55 -2.10 -11.60
N VAL A 29 10.66 -3.37 -11.99
CA VAL A 29 10.09 -4.50 -11.25
C VAL A 29 10.67 -4.59 -9.83
N LYS A 30 11.99 -4.47 -9.68
CA LYS A 30 12.65 -4.49 -8.37
C LYS A 30 12.24 -3.32 -7.48
N THR A 31 12.16 -2.12 -8.04
CA THR A 31 11.70 -0.92 -7.32
C THR A 31 10.25 -1.09 -6.86
N MET A 32 9.37 -1.61 -7.74
CA MET A 32 7.98 -1.87 -7.39
C MET A 32 7.87 -2.89 -6.24
N ALA A 33 8.62 -3.99 -6.33
CA ALA A 33 8.63 -5.01 -5.28
C ALA A 33 9.18 -4.47 -3.94
N TYR A 34 10.25 -3.69 -3.98
CA TYR A 34 10.81 -3.05 -2.80
C TYR A 34 9.82 -2.08 -2.14
N THR A 35 9.16 -1.23 -2.92
CA THR A 35 8.17 -0.27 -2.40
C THR A 35 6.86 -0.90 -1.95
N ASP A 36 6.66 -2.21 -2.18
CA ASP A 36 5.53 -2.98 -1.63
C ASP A 36 5.88 -3.66 -0.29
N SER A 37 7.17 -3.74 0.04
CA SER A 37 7.65 -4.49 1.20
C SER A 37 7.39 -3.77 2.53
N PRO A 38 7.21 -4.53 3.63
CA PRO A 38 7.15 -3.97 4.98
C PRO A 38 8.40 -3.16 5.33
N GLY A 39 9.57 -3.59 4.87
CA GLY A 39 10.85 -2.89 5.09
C GLY A 39 10.89 -1.49 4.50
N PHE A 40 10.18 -1.24 3.39
CA PHE A 40 10.05 0.11 2.84
C PHE A 40 9.14 0.99 3.70
N CYS A 41 7.99 0.44 4.11
CA CYS A 41 6.98 1.19 4.87
C CYS A 41 7.51 1.64 6.24
N GLN A 42 8.31 0.83 6.92
CA GLN A 42 8.88 1.16 8.24
C GLN A 42 9.90 2.30 8.23
N ASN A 43 10.41 2.74 7.05
CA ASN A 43 11.33 3.87 6.97
C ASN A 43 10.70 5.20 7.44
N CYS A 44 9.37 5.28 7.44
CA CYS A 44 8.66 6.40 8.04
C CYS A 44 8.46 6.14 9.53
N HIS A 45 8.86 7.08 10.39
CA HIS A 45 8.73 6.94 11.85
C HIS A 45 7.27 6.71 12.31
N THR A 46 6.31 7.31 11.62
CA THR A 46 4.87 7.15 11.88
C THR A 46 4.37 5.73 11.58
N MET A 47 5.10 4.94 10.79
CA MET A 47 4.73 3.58 10.42
C MET A 47 5.43 2.51 11.25
N GLN A 48 6.31 2.87 12.17
CA GLN A 48 7.07 1.89 12.97
C GLN A 48 6.18 1.06 13.90
N SER A 49 5.21 1.69 14.57
CA SER A 49 4.25 0.97 15.43
C SER A 49 3.37 0.02 14.61
N VAL A 50 2.93 0.49 13.43
CA VAL A 50 2.15 -0.33 12.48
C VAL A 50 2.97 -1.52 11.98
N TYR A 51 4.22 -1.29 11.62
CA TYR A 51 5.14 -2.35 11.20
C TYR A 51 5.37 -3.38 12.30
N THR A 52 5.69 -2.94 13.53
CA THR A 52 5.93 -3.85 14.64
C THR A 52 4.70 -4.71 14.93
N SER A 53 3.52 -4.11 15.00
CA SER A 53 2.28 -4.85 15.21
C SER A 53 1.93 -5.80 14.06
N PHE A 54 2.24 -5.42 12.82
CA PHE A 54 2.09 -6.30 11.66
C PHE A 54 3.00 -7.51 11.75
N MET A 55 4.26 -7.34 12.17
CA MET A 55 5.21 -8.46 12.33
C MET A 55 4.78 -9.46 13.40
N ASP A 56 3.97 -9.04 14.36
CA ASP A 56 3.35 -9.91 15.38
C ASP A 56 2.04 -10.57 14.90
N SER A 57 1.60 -10.26 13.68
CA SER A 57 0.35 -10.78 13.12
C SER A 57 0.54 -12.14 12.45
N THR A 58 -0.57 -12.85 12.24
CA THR A 58 -0.59 -14.09 11.45
C THR A 58 -0.27 -13.87 9.98
N HIS A 59 -0.31 -12.62 9.50
CA HIS A 59 -0.05 -12.21 8.12
C HIS A 59 1.35 -11.60 7.92
N ALA A 60 2.25 -11.69 8.90
CA ALA A 60 3.61 -11.10 8.88
C ALA A 60 4.48 -11.49 7.66
N LYS A 61 4.12 -12.58 6.96
CA LYS A 61 4.84 -13.05 5.76
C LYS A 61 4.38 -12.38 4.46
N LEU A 62 3.30 -11.59 4.52
CA LEU A 62 2.76 -10.88 3.37
C LEU A 62 3.43 -9.51 3.21
N SER A 63 3.22 -8.88 2.06
CA SER A 63 3.55 -7.48 1.85
C SER A 63 2.41 -6.58 2.34
N CYS A 64 2.71 -5.36 2.75
CA CYS A 64 1.69 -4.37 3.12
C CYS A 64 0.68 -4.17 1.98
N ASN A 65 1.18 -4.11 0.76
CA ASN A 65 0.40 -3.89 -0.44
C ASN A 65 -0.40 -5.13 -0.91
N ASP A 66 -0.21 -6.31 -0.32
CA ASP A 66 -1.09 -7.46 -0.55
C ASP A 66 -2.48 -7.24 0.03
N CYS A 67 -2.58 -6.40 1.08
CA CYS A 67 -3.86 -6.01 1.65
C CYS A 67 -4.31 -4.61 1.19
N HIS A 68 -3.36 -3.66 1.05
CA HIS A 68 -3.68 -2.25 0.85
C HIS A 68 -3.82 -1.81 -0.61
N LEU A 69 -3.47 -2.64 -1.60
CA LEU A 69 -3.63 -2.35 -3.03
C LEU A 69 -4.60 -3.31 -3.71
N PRO A 70 -5.37 -2.84 -4.71
CA PRO A 70 -6.27 -3.70 -5.47
C PRO A 70 -5.51 -4.70 -6.34
N HIS A 71 -6.01 -5.94 -6.42
CA HIS A 71 -5.43 -7.02 -7.22
C HIS A 71 -6.19 -7.35 -8.52
N GLU A 72 -7.31 -6.69 -8.78
CA GLU A 72 -8.17 -6.98 -9.93
C GLU A 72 -7.45 -6.84 -11.28
N ASN A 73 -6.71 -5.72 -11.46
CA ASN A 73 -5.91 -5.50 -12.67
C ASN A 73 -4.72 -4.58 -12.40
N ILE A 74 -3.70 -4.71 -13.25
CA ILE A 74 -2.42 -3.98 -13.09
C ILE A 74 -2.59 -2.46 -13.22
N ALA A 75 -3.47 -1.99 -14.09
CA ALA A 75 -3.69 -0.56 -14.28
C ALA A 75 -4.32 0.08 -13.04
N LYS A 76 -5.33 -0.58 -12.45
CA LYS A 76 -5.97 -0.14 -11.22
C LYS A 76 -4.97 -0.15 -10.05
N LYS A 77 -4.14 -1.20 -9.95
CA LYS A 77 -3.07 -1.31 -8.95
C LYS A 77 -2.06 -0.17 -9.07
N LEU A 78 -1.56 0.10 -10.27
CA LEU A 78 -0.57 1.16 -10.52
C LEU A 78 -1.14 2.55 -10.24
N PHE A 79 -2.37 2.81 -10.68
CA PHE A 79 -3.04 4.09 -10.41
C PHE A 79 -3.24 4.31 -8.90
N PHE A 80 -3.72 3.28 -8.19
CA PHE A 80 -3.94 3.35 -6.74
C PHE A 80 -2.62 3.55 -6.00
N LYS A 81 -1.58 2.81 -6.39
CA LYS A 81 -0.22 2.94 -5.83
C LYS A 81 0.37 4.32 -6.09
N GLY A 82 0.26 4.83 -7.31
CA GLY A 82 0.75 6.16 -7.66
C GLY A 82 0.09 7.26 -6.82
N ARG A 83 -1.25 7.20 -6.71
CA ARG A 83 -1.99 8.14 -5.87
C ARG A 83 -1.59 8.05 -4.39
N ALA A 84 -1.51 6.84 -3.83
CA ALA A 84 -1.08 6.63 -2.45
C ALA A 84 0.33 7.15 -2.23
N GLY A 85 1.27 6.84 -3.13
CA GLY A 85 2.64 7.33 -3.08
C GLY A 85 2.73 8.84 -3.08
N MET A 86 1.98 9.53 -3.94
CA MET A 86 1.94 10.99 -3.96
C MET A 86 1.40 11.58 -2.64
N THR A 87 0.36 10.97 -2.09
CA THR A 87 -0.19 11.38 -0.78
C THR A 87 0.84 11.21 0.33
N HIS A 88 1.54 10.07 0.37
CA HIS A 88 2.58 9.82 1.36
C HIS A 88 3.76 10.78 1.23
N VAL A 89 4.21 11.08 0.00
CA VAL A 89 5.27 12.08 -0.25
C VAL A 89 4.83 13.46 0.24
N TYR A 90 3.58 13.87 -0.05
CA TYR A 90 3.06 15.14 0.41
C TYR A 90 3.09 15.26 1.94
N TYR A 91 2.49 14.30 2.64
CA TYR A 91 2.45 14.33 4.10
C TYR A 91 3.83 14.20 4.75
N ASN A 92 4.72 13.43 4.15
CA ASN A 92 6.08 13.29 4.68
C ASN A 92 6.95 14.53 4.48
N SER A 93 6.65 15.38 3.49
CA SER A 93 7.50 16.51 3.10
C SER A 93 6.91 17.87 3.44
N LEU A 94 5.61 18.05 3.28
CA LEU A 94 4.95 19.36 3.34
C LEU A 94 3.79 19.42 4.33
N GLY A 95 3.21 18.30 4.67
CA GLY A 95 2.00 18.20 5.49
C GLY A 95 2.20 17.37 6.76
N THR A 96 3.40 17.36 7.34
CA THR A 96 3.72 16.60 8.55
C THR A 96 2.85 16.99 9.74
N GLU A 97 2.46 18.26 9.83
CA GLU A 97 1.58 18.76 10.87
C GLU A 97 0.13 18.27 10.74
N ASP A 98 -0.24 17.82 9.54
CA ASP A 98 -1.57 17.29 9.23
C ASP A 98 -1.70 15.80 9.47
N ILE A 99 -0.61 15.10 9.84
CA ILE A 99 -0.64 13.67 10.12
C ILE A 99 -1.34 13.46 11.47
N PRO A 100 -2.44 12.69 11.52
CA PRO A 100 -3.11 12.40 12.80
C PRO A 100 -2.25 11.50 13.68
N ASP A 101 -2.38 11.63 15.00
CA ASP A 101 -1.70 10.77 15.99
C ASP A 101 -2.00 9.28 15.75
N VAL A 102 -3.21 8.98 15.31
CA VAL A 102 -3.65 7.62 14.92
C VAL A 102 -4.01 7.61 13.45
N ILE A 103 -3.25 6.84 12.67
CA ILE A 103 -3.45 6.71 11.22
C ILE A 103 -4.51 5.66 10.94
N HIS A 104 -5.54 6.02 10.16
CA HIS A 104 -6.57 5.12 9.69
C HIS A 104 -6.53 4.98 8.16
N ALA A 105 -6.85 3.78 7.68
CA ALA A 105 -7.06 3.58 6.26
C ALA A 105 -8.31 4.35 5.79
N ALA A 106 -8.19 5.10 4.71
CA ALA A 106 -9.33 5.79 4.09
C ALA A 106 -10.39 4.77 3.62
N ASP A 107 -11.66 5.19 3.57
CA ASP A 107 -12.80 4.31 3.19
C ASP A 107 -12.57 3.55 1.89
N ARG A 108 -11.97 4.20 0.92
CA ARG A 108 -11.58 3.57 -0.35
C ARG A 108 -10.58 2.43 -0.16
N THR A 109 -9.61 2.61 0.72
CA THR A 109 -8.63 1.58 1.06
C THR A 109 -9.29 0.46 1.86
N MET A 110 -10.24 0.79 2.74
CA MET A 110 -11.01 -0.21 3.49
C MET A 110 -11.81 -1.14 2.57
N LYS A 111 -12.41 -0.61 1.49
CA LYS A 111 -13.06 -1.44 0.46
C LYS A 111 -12.08 -2.40 -0.20
N VAL A 112 -10.90 -1.91 -0.61
CA VAL A 112 -9.85 -2.74 -1.20
C VAL A 112 -9.38 -3.82 -0.23
N ILE A 113 -9.16 -3.48 1.04
CA ILE A 113 -8.76 -4.45 2.07
C ILE A 113 -9.81 -5.55 2.18
N ASN A 114 -11.09 -5.18 2.25
CA ASN A 114 -12.18 -6.15 2.35
C ASN A 114 -12.26 -7.08 1.14
N GLU A 115 -12.15 -6.54 -0.08
CA GLU A 115 -12.09 -7.31 -1.33
C GLU A 115 -10.90 -8.29 -1.34
N ASN A 116 -9.74 -7.86 -0.86
CA ASN A 116 -8.55 -8.70 -0.77
C ASN A 116 -8.69 -9.81 0.29
N CYS A 117 -9.31 -9.51 1.45
CA CYS A 117 -9.65 -10.53 2.45
C CYS A 117 -10.52 -11.63 1.83
N ILE A 118 -11.61 -11.24 1.15
CA ILE A 118 -12.53 -12.17 0.49
C ILE A 118 -11.79 -12.98 -0.59
N SER A 119 -10.96 -12.33 -1.39
CA SER A 119 -10.23 -13.00 -2.48
C SER A 119 -9.32 -14.12 -1.96
N CYS A 120 -8.55 -13.86 -0.90
CA CYS A 120 -7.64 -14.84 -0.32
C CYS A 120 -8.37 -15.90 0.52
N HIS A 121 -9.43 -15.52 1.24
CA HIS A 121 -10.16 -16.39 2.15
C HIS A 121 -11.44 -17.01 1.57
N LYS A 122 -11.67 -16.90 0.26
CA LYS A 122 -12.89 -17.33 -0.42
C LYS A 122 -13.31 -18.75 -0.07
N SER A 123 -12.37 -19.67 0.01
CA SER A 123 -12.66 -21.09 0.31
C SER A 123 -13.09 -21.32 1.77
N THR A 124 -12.71 -20.46 2.69
CA THR A 124 -12.99 -20.63 4.12
C THR A 124 -14.26 -19.92 4.56
N ILE A 125 -14.69 -18.90 3.82
CA ILE A 125 -15.86 -18.08 4.15
C ILE A 125 -17.16 -18.53 3.50
N THR A 126 -17.12 -19.55 2.61
CA THR A 126 -18.29 -20.03 1.88
C THR A 126 -19.42 -20.59 2.76
N ASN A 127 -19.08 -21.06 3.96
CA ASN A 127 -20.02 -21.65 4.90
C ASN A 127 -20.42 -20.73 6.06
N VAL A 128 -19.98 -19.47 6.03
CA VAL A 128 -20.23 -18.50 7.09
C VAL A 128 -21.03 -17.34 6.55
N SER A 129 -22.14 -17.03 7.19
CA SER A 129 -22.94 -15.85 6.82
C SER A 129 -22.19 -14.57 7.14
N HIS A 130 -21.51 -14.03 6.14
CA HIS A 130 -20.83 -12.72 6.19
C HIS A 130 -21.67 -11.61 5.55
N ASP A 131 -22.86 -11.94 5.04
CA ASP A 131 -23.69 -11.05 4.24
C ASP A 131 -24.21 -9.81 5.01
N ALA A 132 -24.17 -9.89 6.34
CA ALA A 132 -24.66 -8.81 7.20
C ALA A 132 -23.56 -7.84 7.67
N LYS A 133 -22.32 -7.94 7.15
CA LYS A 133 -21.18 -7.17 7.68
C LYS A 133 -20.41 -6.44 6.59
N ASP A 134 -20.35 -5.13 6.73
CA ASP A 134 -19.72 -4.24 5.76
C ASP A 134 -18.19 -4.36 5.72
N SER A 135 -17.55 -4.99 6.72
CA SER A 135 -16.09 -5.08 6.79
C SER A 135 -15.62 -6.26 7.64
N CYS A 136 -14.71 -7.07 7.10
CA CYS A 136 -14.06 -8.17 7.83
C CYS A 136 -13.31 -7.67 9.06
N VAL A 137 -12.61 -6.55 8.95
CA VAL A 137 -11.81 -5.98 10.03
C VAL A 137 -12.65 -5.35 11.15
N SER A 138 -13.96 -5.16 10.96
CA SER A 138 -14.84 -4.72 12.05
C SER A 138 -14.91 -5.74 13.20
N CYS A 139 -14.82 -7.03 12.88
CA CYS A 139 -14.74 -8.12 13.85
C CYS A 139 -13.32 -8.69 14.00
N HIS A 140 -12.58 -8.78 12.89
CA HIS A 140 -11.23 -9.33 12.86
C HIS A 140 -10.15 -8.24 13.00
N LYS A 141 -10.32 -7.35 13.98
CA LYS A 141 -9.48 -6.14 14.16
C LYS A 141 -7.98 -6.45 14.33
N THR A 142 -7.65 -7.55 14.97
CA THR A 142 -6.26 -7.92 15.31
C THR A 142 -5.58 -8.77 14.24
N VAL A 143 -6.32 -9.25 13.24
CA VAL A 143 -5.77 -10.16 12.23
C VAL A 143 -4.75 -9.46 11.33
N PRO A 144 -5.03 -8.25 10.78
CA PRO A 144 -4.07 -7.61 9.88
C PRO A 144 -2.83 -7.06 10.59
N HIS A 145 -2.97 -6.55 11.82
CA HIS A 145 -1.89 -5.87 12.53
C HIS A 145 -1.61 -6.43 13.92
N GLY A 146 -1.98 -7.71 14.20
CA GLY A 146 -1.73 -8.34 15.49
C GLY A 146 -2.51 -7.73 16.65
N LYS A 147 -2.18 -8.14 17.88
CA LYS A 147 -2.86 -7.66 19.11
C LYS A 147 -2.40 -6.27 19.57
N GLY A 148 -1.47 -5.70 18.91
CA GLY A 148 -0.59 -4.68 19.46
C GLY A 148 -0.66 -3.28 18.90
N PHE A 149 -1.83 -2.70 18.56
CA PHE A 149 -1.99 -1.28 18.80
C PHE A 149 -2.33 -1.02 20.27
N LYS A 150 -1.61 -1.68 21.17
CA LYS A 150 -1.52 -1.28 22.58
C LYS A 150 -0.30 -0.37 22.73
N ASP A 151 -0.31 0.73 22.03
CA ASP A 151 0.54 1.83 22.40
C ASP A 151 -0.20 2.61 23.51
N ASP A 152 0.50 3.01 24.55
CA ASP A 152 -0.04 3.88 25.61
C ASP A 152 -0.53 5.22 25.06
N HIS A 153 -0.24 5.49 23.79
CA HIS A 153 -0.72 6.62 22.98
C HIS A 153 -1.96 6.34 22.14
N TYR A 154 -2.54 5.11 22.21
CA TYR A 154 -3.78 4.81 21.48
C TYR A 154 -4.94 5.58 22.12
N LYS A 155 -5.18 6.77 21.61
CA LYS A 155 -6.46 7.46 21.81
C LYS A 155 -7.49 6.77 20.94
N GLU A 156 -8.62 6.40 21.51
CA GLU A 156 -9.73 5.79 20.78
C GLU A 156 -10.04 6.64 19.54
N PRO A 157 -10.12 6.03 18.36
CA PRO A 157 -10.36 6.80 17.14
C PRO A 157 -11.64 7.62 17.28
N PRO A 158 -11.65 8.86 16.83
CA PRO A 158 -12.88 9.63 16.78
C PRO A 158 -13.92 8.85 16.00
N LYS A 159 -15.15 8.79 16.52
CA LYS A 159 -16.27 8.09 15.90
C LYS A 159 -16.38 8.52 14.45
N SER A 160 -16.63 7.59 13.54
CA SER A 160 -16.55 7.74 12.08
C SER A 160 -17.27 8.93 11.45
N GLY A 161 -18.06 9.69 12.19
CA GLY A 161 -18.68 10.95 11.76
C GLY A 161 -17.83 12.19 12.01
N GLU A 162 -16.89 12.15 12.94
CA GLU A 162 -16.17 13.34 13.42
C GLU A 162 -14.98 13.72 12.52
N LEU A 163 -14.40 12.76 11.81
CA LEU A 163 -13.30 12.98 10.85
C LEU A 163 -13.78 13.57 9.51
N LEU A 164 -15.04 13.34 9.15
CA LEU A 164 -15.62 13.86 7.90
C LEU A 164 -16.04 15.33 8.03
N GLU A 165 -16.28 15.79 9.25
CA GLU A 165 -16.72 17.16 9.53
C GLU A 165 -15.56 18.16 9.61
N LYS A 166 -14.33 17.72 9.95
CA LYS A 166 -13.18 18.60 10.17
C LYS A 166 -12.35 18.95 8.93
N LYS A 167 -12.38 18.13 7.87
CA LYS A 167 -11.70 18.46 6.59
C LYS A 167 -12.50 17.90 5.43
N GLY A 168 -13.11 18.77 4.66
CA GLY A 168 -13.80 18.45 3.42
C GLY A 168 -13.00 17.44 2.56
N GLY A 169 -13.65 16.34 2.30
CA GLY A 169 -13.27 15.12 1.63
C GLY A 169 -12.04 15.08 0.74
N PHE A 170 -11.26 14.05 0.96
CA PHE A 170 -10.40 13.47 -0.07
C PHE A 170 -11.19 12.51 -0.96
#